data_df64e6a89c903c352c95ec1605e69de3
#
_entry.id   df64e6a89c903c352c95ec1605e69de3
#
_cell.length_a   1.000
_cell.length_b   1.000
_cell.length_c   1.000
_cell.angle_alpha   90.00
_cell.angle_beta   90.00
_cell.angle_gamma   90.00
#
_symmetry.space_group_name_H-M   'P 1'
#
loop_
_entity.id
_entity.type
_entity.pdbx_description
1 polymer ?
#
loop_
_entity_poly.entity_id
_entity_poly.type
_entity_poly.pdbx_seq_one_letter_code
_entity_poly.pdbx_strand_id
1 'polypeptide(L)'
;MKKLNLLVVTITLAIHLSGQDMFPARLLTFDPAQQGFATWSSDSKFILYQYTDLNDKLDKSGLWKVSTDGTGANQIFKGIAEHPKWSPDGKYIVFDADTGNSIRMIPADGGEVINFLPDSIQIQNGGLPCWSPDGSCIAFLERKGLSVCTYNLKTGELKSLFREEGKLPLPGGWWVDGNSVLVANMDRQTRKCEMLKITADIGAKETITGHHNNFYRYLALSPDGSLLIFAALEGKYLGLYIMLSGGGKSLPLAVTGNSHNEGASWSPDGKRIAFTSTRSGNFDIWVMDADVKQIRSKLKKLNCSK
;
A
#
# COMPACT_ATOMS: atom_id res chain seq x y z
N MET A 1 -39.11 -32.57 50.72
CA MET A 1 -38.33 -32.65 49.42
C MET A 1 -38.46 -31.33 48.70
N LYS A 2 -37.45 -30.45 48.82
CA LYS A 2 -37.44 -29.16 48.16
C LYS A 2 -36.69 -29.34 46.77
N LYS A 3 -37.43 -29.06 45.71
CA LYS A 3 -36.85 -29.05 44.35
C LYS A 3 -35.93 -27.85 44.20
N LEU A 4 -34.65 -28.10 43.95
CA LEU A 4 -33.64 -27.09 43.61
C LEU A 4 -33.78 -26.78 42.14
N ASN A 5 -34.29 -25.61 41.78
CA ASN A 5 -34.31 -25.11 40.43
C ASN A 5 -32.89 -24.61 40.08
N LEU A 6 -32.19 -25.33 39.21
CA LEU A 6 -30.92 -24.95 38.65
C LEU A 6 -31.15 -23.89 37.54
N LEU A 7 -30.87 -22.65 37.86
CA LEU A 7 -30.88 -21.55 36.89
C LEU A 7 -29.61 -21.64 36.05
N VAL A 8 -29.72 -22.15 34.83
CA VAL A 8 -28.60 -22.12 33.85
C VAL A 8 -28.52 -20.72 33.31
N VAL A 9 -27.61 -19.92 33.85
CA VAL A 9 -27.24 -18.62 33.26
C VAL A 9 -26.30 -18.89 32.10
N THR A 10 -26.82 -18.82 30.88
CA THR A 10 -26.03 -18.83 29.67
C THR A 10 -25.33 -17.49 29.56
N ILE A 11 -24.10 -17.39 30.03
CA ILE A 11 -23.23 -16.24 29.78
C ILE A 11 -22.80 -16.37 28.33
N THR A 12 -23.44 -15.63 27.44
CA THR A 12 -22.96 -15.42 26.08
C THR A 12 -21.72 -14.54 26.19
N LEU A 13 -20.54 -15.16 26.26
CA LEU A 13 -19.27 -14.47 26.17
C LEU A 13 -19.19 -13.94 24.74
N ALA A 14 -19.48 -12.66 24.56
CA ALA A 14 -19.09 -11.94 23.35
C ALA A 14 -17.56 -11.89 23.35
N ILE A 15 -16.94 -12.93 22.79
CA ILE A 15 -15.51 -12.93 22.48
C ILE A 15 -15.37 -11.85 21.42
N HIS A 16 -14.92 -10.66 21.82
CA HIS A 16 -14.31 -9.72 20.92
C HIS A 16 -13.07 -10.43 20.36
N LEU A 17 -13.21 -11.02 19.17
CA LEU A 17 -12.10 -11.52 18.37
C LEU A 17 -11.30 -10.32 17.84
N SER A 18 -10.63 -9.61 18.75
CA SER A 18 -9.55 -8.70 18.40
C SER A 18 -8.36 -9.56 17.97
N GLY A 19 -8.08 -9.59 16.68
CA GLY A 19 -6.85 -10.20 16.18
C GLY A 19 -7.02 -11.30 15.15
N GLN A 20 -8.07 -11.30 14.34
CA GLN A 20 -8.22 -12.24 13.24
C GLN A 20 -8.24 -11.51 11.90
N ASP A 21 -7.43 -11.99 10.95
CA ASP A 21 -7.49 -11.52 9.57
C ASP A 21 -8.90 -11.77 8.98
N MET A 22 -9.35 -10.89 8.10
CA MET A 22 -10.64 -11.06 7.41
C MET A 22 -10.67 -12.36 6.57
N PHE A 23 -9.53 -12.75 6.06
CA PHE A 23 -9.29 -13.99 5.32
C PHE A 23 -8.01 -14.66 5.81
N PRO A 24 -7.85 -15.98 5.63
CA PRO A 24 -6.60 -16.67 5.96
C PRO A 24 -5.42 -16.03 5.24
N ALA A 25 -4.37 -15.73 6.00
CA ALA A 25 -3.11 -15.21 5.47
C ALA A 25 -1.99 -16.23 5.68
N ARG A 26 -1.10 -16.34 4.71
CA ARG A 26 0.10 -17.18 4.77
C ARG A 26 1.36 -16.36 4.66
N LEU A 27 2.40 -16.79 5.36
CA LEU A 27 3.74 -16.24 5.22
C LEU A 27 4.29 -16.58 3.82
N LEU A 28 4.81 -15.59 3.12
CA LEU A 28 5.44 -15.78 1.80
C LEU A 28 6.96 -15.81 1.90
N THR A 29 7.53 -14.87 2.67
CA THR A 29 8.98 -14.76 2.87
C THR A 29 9.31 -15.01 4.32
N PHE A 30 10.46 -15.61 4.56
CA PHE A 30 10.96 -15.90 5.91
C PHE A 30 12.48 -15.77 5.91
N ASP A 31 12.99 -14.63 6.33
CA ASP A 31 14.42 -14.32 6.37
C ASP A 31 14.67 -13.34 7.52
N PRO A 32 15.84 -13.37 8.19
CA PRO A 32 16.16 -12.43 9.27
C PRO A 32 16.18 -10.95 8.88
N ALA A 33 16.26 -10.64 7.59
CA ALA A 33 16.23 -9.27 7.09
C ALA A 33 14.81 -8.67 7.09
N GLN A 34 14.72 -7.35 6.97
CA GLN A 34 13.46 -6.63 6.85
C GLN A 34 12.94 -6.70 5.41
N GLN A 35 11.70 -7.16 5.23
CA GLN A 35 11.06 -7.21 3.91
C GLN A 35 9.77 -6.38 3.93
N GLY A 36 9.54 -5.61 2.87
CA GLY A 36 8.38 -4.72 2.85
C GLY A 36 7.96 -4.27 1.46
N PHE A 37 6.87 -3.51 1.44
CA PHE A 37 6.34 -2.85 0.24
C PHE A 37 6.15 -3.77 -0.96
N ALA A 38 5.52 -4.91 -0.72
CA ALA A 38 5.23 -5.89 -1.75
C ALA A 38 4.37 -5.32 -2.88
N THR A 39 4.70 -5.66 -4.12
CA THR A 39 3.90 -5.34 -5.30
C THR A 39 3.84 -6.55 -6.25
N TRP A 40 2.71 -6.70 -6.96
CA TRP A 40 2.46 -7.83 -7.83
C TRP A 40 2.92 -7.56 -9.26
N SER A 41 3.42 -8.59 -9.94
CA SER A 41 3.57 -8.55 -11.39
C SER A 41 2.20 -8.46 -12.08
N SER A 42 2.16 -7.91 -13.30
CA SER A 42 0.92 -7.70 -14.05
C SER A 42 0.15 -9.00 -14.33
N ASP A 43 0.83 -10.14 -14.40
CA ASP A 43 0.24 -11.48 -14.59
C ASP A 43 -0.11 -12.20 -13.27
N SER A 44 0.06 -11.53 -12.11
CA SER A 44 -0.20 -12.05 -10.77
C SER A 44 0.62 -13.30 -10.38
N LYS A 45 1.75 -13.58 -11.05
CA LYS A 45 2.58 -14.76 -10.76
C LYS A 45 3.75 -14.49 -9.82
N PHE A 46 4.21 -13.24 -9.76
CA PHE A 46 5.35 -12.86 -8.96
C PHE A 46 5.00 -11.73 -8.00
N ILE A 47 5.75 -11.67 -6.90
CA ILE A 47 5.76 -10.56 -5.96
C ILE A 47 7.17 -10.00 -5.95
N LEU A 48 7.27 -8.68 -6.11
CA LEU A 48 8.46 -7.89 -5.91
C LEU A 48 8.36 -7.22 -4.55
N TYR A 49 9.47 -7.17 -3.81
CA TYR A 49 9.50 -6.57 -2.48
C TYR A 49 10.85 -5.91 -2.19
N GLN A 50 10.84 -4.96 -1.30
CA GLN A 50 12.03 -4.39 -0.70
C GLN A 50 12.64 -5.40 0.27
N TYR A 51 13.96 -5.53 0.23
CA TYR A 51 14.74 -6.34 1.17
C TYR A 51 15.84 -5.47 1.78
N THR A 52 15.90 -5.38 3.10
CA THR A 52 16.89 -4.59 3.82
C THR A 52 17.59 -5.48 4.84
N ASP A 53 18.84 -5.81 4.57
CA ASP A 53 19.71 -6.53 5.51
C ASP A 53 20.47 -5.52 6.36
N LEU A 54 20.15 -5.48 7.65
CA LEU A 54 20.78 -4.57 8.61
C LEU A 54 22.22 -4.99 8.96
N ASN A 55 22.61 -6.23 8.66
CA ASN A 55 23.90 -6.82 9.02
C ASN A 55 24.88 -6.86 7.84
N ASP A 56 24.40 -6.84 6.60
CA ASP A 56 25.16 -7.10 5.39
C ASP A 56 25.33 -5.84 4.53
N LYS A 57 25.93 -4.80 5.06
CA LYS A 57 26.49 -3.63 4.34
C LYS A 57 26.02 -3.45 2.86
N LEU A 58 24.72 -3.66 2.57
CA LEU A 58 24.05 -3.48 1.28
C LEU A 58 24.24 -4.60 0.23
N ASP A 59 24.95 -5.68 0.51
CA ASP A 59 25.19 -6.71 -0.52
C ASP A 59 23.91 -7.45 -0.93
N LYS A 60 23.03 -7.73 0.04
CA LYS A 60 21.72 -8.35 -0.20
C LYS A 60 20.56 -7.35 -0.22
N SER A 61 20.77 -6.14 0.30
CA SER A 61 19.74 -5.11 0.27
C SER A 61 19.37 -4.72 -1.16
N GLY A 62 18.09 -4.46 -1.40
CA GLY A 62 17.60 -4.08 -2.72
C GLY A 62 16.18 -4.52 -3.00
N LEU A 63 15.90 -4.78 -4.27
CA LEU A 63 14.63 -5.32 -4.73
C LEU A 63 14.77 -6.80 -5.05
N TRP A 64 13.87 -7.58 -4.51
CA TRP A 64 13.80 -9.02 -4.71
C TRP A 64 12.47 -9.42 -5.34
N LYS A 65 12.52 -10.39 -6.24
CA LYS A 65 11.36 -11.00 -6.89
C LYS A 65 11.23 -12.45 -6.45
N VAL A 66 10.02 -12.87 -6.12
CA VAL A 66 9.69 -14.24 -5.70
C VAL A 66 8.41 -14.70 -6.38
N SER A 67 8.31 -15.99 -6.69
CA SER A 67 7.05 -16.60 -7.15
C SER A 67 5.99 -16.53 -6.04
N THR A 68 4.72 -16.49 -6.41
CA THR A 68 3.60 -16.42 -5.44
C THR A 68 3.44 -17.67 -4.59
N ASP A 69 4.14 -18.76 -4.89
CA ASP A 69 4.26 -19.95 -4.03
C ASP A 69 5.42 -19.87 -3.03
N GLY A 70 6.23 -18.80 -3.07
CA GLY A 70 7.38 -18.56 -2.21
C GLY A 70 8.70 -19.12 -2.76
N THR A 71 8.71 -19.68 -3.97
CA THR A 71 9.92 -20.26 -4.58
C THR A 71 10.64 -19.29 -5.52
N GLY A 72 11.91 -19.56 -5.83
CA GLY A 72 12.66 -18.86 -6.88
C GLY A 72 12.96 -17.40 -6.55
N ALA A 73 13.17 -17.05 -5.28
CA ALA A 73 13.54 -15.69 -4.91
C ALA A 73 14.87 -15.28 -5.53
N ASN A 74 14.91 -14.15 -6.21
CA ASN A 74 16.11 -13.61 -6.82
C ASN A 74 16.17 -12.07 -6.71
N GLN A 75 17.39 -11.54 -6.58
CA GLN A 75 17.64 -10.11 -6.52
C GLN A 75 17.57 -9.48 -7.90
N ILE A 76 16.73 -8.44 -8.05
CA ILE A 76 16.55 -7.68 -9.29
C ILE A 76 17.40 -6.42 -9.29
N PHE A 77 17.54 -5.79 -8.13
CA PHE A 77 18.35 -4.59 -7.94
C PHE A 77 19.12 -4.69 -6.63
N LYS A 78 20.40 -4.31 -6.65
CA LYS A 78 21.28 -4.25 -5.49
C LYS A 78 21.46 -2.81 -5.03
N GLY A 79 21.20 -2.54 -3.76
CA GLY A 79 21.34 -1.22 -3.16
C GLY A 79 20.11 -0.82 -2.36
N ILE A 80 20.08 0.43 -1.87
CA ILE A 80 18.93 0.95 -1.14
C ILE A 80 17.79 1.25 -2.13
N ALA A 81 16.68 0.56 -1.98
CA ALA A 81 15.51 0.70 -2.83
C ALA A 81 14.23 0.48 -2.01
N GLU A 82 13.26 1.38 -2.18
CA GLU A 82 12.00 1.39 -1.44
C GLU A 82 10.81 1.60 -2.38
N HIS A 83 9.62 1.26 -1.92
CA HIS A 83 8.34 1.50 -2.60
C HIS A 83 8.30 1.08 -4.08
N PRO A 84 8.73 -0.14 -4.42
CA PRO A 84 8.73 -0.58 -5.81
C PRO A 84 7.31 -0.69 -6.37
N LYS A 85 7.15 -0.38 -7.67
CA LYS A 85 5.91 -0.54 -8.42
C LYS A 85 6.18 -1.06 -9.82
N TRP A 86 5.49 -2.14 -10.19
CA TRP A 86 5.49 -2.66 -11.56
C TRP A 86 4.77 -1.70 -12.50
N SER A 87 5.29 -1.55 -13.73
CA SER A 87 4.53 -0.92 -14.80
C SER A 87 3.32 -1.77 -15.18
N PRO A 88 2.22 -1.17 -15.67
CA PRO A 88 1.01 -1.92 -16.06
C PRO A 88 1.26 -2.98 -17.13
N ASP A 89 2.22 -2.73 -18.04
CA ASP A 89 2.62 -3.69 -19.08
C ASP A 89 3.60 -4.77 -18.58
N GLY A 90 4.03 -4.68 -17.32
CA GLY A 90 4.94 -5.63 -16.67
C GLY A 90 6.40 -5.58 -17.10
N LYS A 91 6.81 -4.58 -17.91
CA LYS A 91 8.18 -4.51 -18.44
C LYS A 91 9.18 -3.81 -17.54
N TYR A 92 8.70 -2.91 -16.68
CA TYR A 92 9.53 -2.06 -15.84
C TYR A 92 9.08 -2.06 -14.39
N ILE A 93 10.01 -1.67 -13.53
CA ILE A 93 9.79 -1.41 -12.11
C ILE A 93 10.29 0.01 -11.85
N VAL A 94 9.45 0.85 -11.24
CA VAL A 94 9.85 2.15 -10.70
C VAL A 94 9.97 2.05 -9.19
N PHE A 95 10.94 2.75 -8.59
CA PHE A 95 11.22 2.68 -7.15
C PHE A 95 11.96 3.91 -6.64
N ASP A 96 11.89 4.15 -5.35
CA ASP A 96 12.75 5.10 -4.65
C ASP A 96 14.12 4.49 -4.48
N ALA A 97 15.16 5.24 -4.79
CA ALA A 97 16.55 4.84 -4.61
C ALA A 97 17.31 5.84 -3.72
N ASP A 98 18.50 5.45 -3.29
CA ASP A 98 19.44 6.30 -2.56
C ASP A 98 18.80 6.95 -1.30
N THR A 99 18.12 6.16 -0.48
CA THR A 99 17.36 6.64 0.70
C THR A 99 16.26 7.64 0.35
N GLY A 100 15.63 7.44 -0.83
CA GLY A 100 14.55 8.30 -1.33
C GLY A 100 15.02 9.63 -1.92
N ASN A 101 16.29 9.76 -2.29
CA ASN A 101 16.82 10.96 -2.93
C ASN A 101 16.66 10.94 -4.46
N SER A 102 16.28 9.81 -5.03
CA SER A 102 16.02 9.67 -6.46
C SER A 102 14.89 8.69 -6.72
N ILE A 103 14.23 8.82 -7.88
CA ILE A 103 13.33 7.81 -8.42
C ILE A 103 14.01 7.22 -9.65
N ARG A 104 14.09 5.91 -9.69
CA ARG A 104 14.73 5.17 -10.77
C ARG A 104 13.79 4.13 -11.36
N MET A 105 14.12 3.69 -12.54
CA MET A 105 13.42 2.62 -13.23
C MET A 105 14.41 1.52 -13.62
N ILE A 106 13.96 0.27 -13.62
CA ILE A 106 14.75 -0.88 -14.05
C ILE A 106 13.87 -1.83 -14.86
N PRO A 107 14.38 -2.57 -15.83
CA PRO A 107 13.64 -3.67 -16.46
C PRO A 107 13.15 -4.70 -15.42
N ALA A 108 12.00 -5.28 -15.64
CA ALA A 108 11.33 -6.20 -14.70
C ALA A 108 12.13 -7.47 -14.35
N ASP A 109 13.08 -7.85 -15.21
CA ASP A 109 13.97 -8.99 -15.00
C ASP A 109 15.37 -8.58 -14.52
N GLY A 110 15.53 -7.30 -14.14
CA GLY A 110 16.82 -6.72 -13.77
C GLY A 110 17.57 -6.16 -14.98
N GLY A 111 18.75 -5.60 -14.74
CA GLY A 111 19.58 -5.03 -15.78
C GLY A 111 20.01 -3.59 -15.47
N GLU A 112 20.20 -2.79 -16.49
CA GLU A 112 20.66 -1.42 -16.35
C GLU A 112 19.58 -0.50 -15.81
N VAL A 113 19.96 0.34 -14.84
CA VAL A 113 19.06 1.33 -14.23
C VAL A 113 18.85 2.50 -15.19
N ILE A 114 17.60 2.88 -15.35
CA ILE A 114 17.17 3.97 -16.23
C ILE A 114 16.84 5.20 -15.36
N ASN A 115 17.58 6.29 -15.58
CA ASN A 115 17.27 7.60 -15.03
C ASN A 115 16.32 8.30 -16.01
N PHE A 116 15.03 8.26 -15.72
CA PHE A 116 14.01 8.82 -16.62
C PHE A 116 13.64 10.26 -16.32
N LEU A 117 13.90 10.72 -15.08
CA LEU A 117 13.70 12.11 -14.70
C LEU A 117 14.91 12.95 -15.13
N PRO A 118 14.72 14.18 -15.69
CA PRO A 118 15.80 15.11 -15.94
C PRO A 118 16.57 15.48 -14.65
N ASP A 119 17.88 15.71 -14.76
CA ASP A 119 18.76 16.08 -13.64
C ASP A 119 18.33 17.38 -12.92
N SER A 120 17.57 18.24 -13.62
CA SER A 120 16.98 19.44 -13.05
C SER A 120 15.88 19.17 -12.00
N ILE A 121 15.31 17.97 -12.01
CA ILE A 121 14.28 17.55 -11.06
C ILE A 121 14.97 16.89 -9.87
N GLN A 122 15.08 17.64 -8.78
CA GLN A 122 15.65 17.16 -7.54
C GLN A 122 14.56 16.57 -6.64
N ILE A 123 14.60 15.26 -6.47
CA ILE A 123 13.77 14.55 -5.49
C ILE A 123 14.61 14.37 -4.23
N GLN A 124 14.16 14.94 -3.12
CA GLN A 124 14.82 14.77 -1.84
C GLN A 124 13.94 13.95 -0.89
N ASN A 125 14.46 12.82 -0.43
CA ASN A 125 13.86 11.96 0.62
C ASN A 125 12.51 11.30 0.27
N GLY A 126 12.47 10.47 -0.76
CA GLY A 126 11.41 9.55 -1.13
C GLY A 126 10.35 10.15 -2.04
N GLY A 127 10.01 9.44 -3.07
CA GLY A 127 9.09 9.88 -4.10
C GLY A 127 7.76 9.13 -4.06
N LEU A 128 7.69 7.93 -3.45
CA LEU A 128 6.50 7.07 -3.49
C LEU A 128 5.93 6.94 -4.90
N PRO A 129 6.74 6.52 -5.90
CA PRO A 129 6.33 6.54 -7.29
C PRO A 129 5.17 5.59 -7.56
N CYS A 130 4.25 5.98 -8.43
CA CYS A 130 3.17 5.13 -8.89
C CYS A 130 2.81 5.40 -10.35
N TRP A 131 2.62 4.32 -11.10
CA TRP A 131 2.26 4.35 -12.51
C TRP A 131 0.81 4.74 -12.73
N SER A 132 0.54 5.53 -13.78
CA SER A 132 -0.81 5.63 -14.34
C SER A 132 -1.25 4.29 -14.94
N PRO A 133 -2.56 3.99 -14.99
CA PRO A 133 -3.05 2.69 -15.49
C PRO A 133 -2.66 2.39 -16.94
N ASP A 134 -2.46 3.42 -17.76
CA ASP A 134 -2.02 3.31 -19.16
C ASP A 134 -0.49 3.26 -19.32
N GLY A 135 0.26 3.40 -18.20
CA GLY A 135 1.72 3.41 -18.20
C GLY A 135 2.38 4.65 -18.80
N SER A 136 1.61 5.69 -19.13
CA SER A 136 2.17 6.90 -19.76
C SER A 136 2.78 7.89 -18.77
N CYS A 137 2.32 7.86 -17.50
CA CYS A 137 2.72 8.80 -16.47
C CYS A 137 3.18 8.09 -15.19
N ILE A 138 4.05 8.77 -14.46
CA ILE A 138 4.43 8.42 -13.09
C ILE A 138 4.03 9.58 -12.18
N ALA A 139 3.22 9.31 -11.15
CA ALA A 139 2.98 10.26 -10.08
C ALA A 139 3.95 9.99 -8.94
N PHE A 140 4.41 11.05 -8.28
CA PHE A 140 5.36 10.95 -7.17
C PHE A 140 5.32 12.17 -6.26
N LEU A 141 5.89 12.05 -5.06
CA LEU A 141 6.10 13.16 -4.15
C LEU A 141 7.40 13.89 -4.49
N GLU A 142 7.31 15.15 -4.89
CA GLU A 142 8.43 16.08 -4.92
C GLU A 142 8.55 16.73 -3.54
N ARG A 143 9.63 16.47 -2.80
CA ARG A 143 9.71 16.87 -1.39
C ARG A 143 10.19 18.29 -1.13
N LYS A 144 10.93 18.90 -2.04
CA LYS A 144 11.36 20.29 -1.89
C LYS A 144 10.16 21.23 -1.88
N GLY A 145 9.21 20.99 -2.80
CA GLY A 145 7.95 21.72 -2.86
C GLY A 145 6.82 21.11 -2.04
N LEU A 146 6.99 19.91 -1.46
CA LEU A 146 5.93 19.14 -0.82
C LEU A 146 4.70 19.04 -1.71
N SER A 147 4.91 18.62 -2.95
CA SER A 147 3.85 18.50 -3.95
C SER A 147 3.79 17.10 -4.56
N VAL A 148 2.59 16.64 -4.86
CA VAL A 148 2.40 15.52 -5.77
C VAL A 148 2.62 16.04 -7.18
N CYS A 149 3.59 15.45 -7.87
CA CYS A 149 3.91 15.75 -9.27
C CYS A 149 3.54 14.55 -10.15
N THR A 150 3.30 14.81 -11.42
CA THR A 150 3.22 13.79 -12.46
C THR A 150 4.25 14.07 -13.53
N TYR A 151 4.89 13.01 -14.04
CA TYR A 151 5.82 13.08 -15.15
C TYR A 151 5.34 12.19 -16.30
N ASN A 152 5.16 12.78 -17.47
CA ASN A 152 4.75 12.04 -18.66
C ASN A 152 6.00 11.50 -19.38
N LEU A 153 6.10 10.17 -19.47
CA LEU A 153 7.27 9.51 -20.04
C LEU A 153 7.45 9.70 -21.54
N LYS A 154 6.35 10.05 -22.26
CA LYS A 154 6.40 10.26 -23.72
C LYS A 154 6.75 11.70 -24.08
N THR A 155 6.15 12.66 -23.38
CA THR A 155 6.31 14.09 -23.67
C THR A 155 7.43 14.75 -22.88
N GLY A 156 7.88 14.13 -21.77
CA GLY A 156 8.82 14.74 -20.83
C GLY A 156 8.20 15.85 -19.97
N GLU A 157 6.87 15.99 -19.98
CA GLU A 157 6.18 17.02 -19.22
C GLU A 157 6.16 16.68 -17.73
N LEU A 158 6.67 17.59 -16.91
CA LEU A 158 6.53 17.59 -15.45
C LEU A 158 5.42 18.56 -15.05
N LYS A 159 4.45 18.07 -14.29
CA LYS A 159 3.34 18.87 -13.77
C LYS A 159 3.27 18.74 -12.26
N SER A 160 3.25 19.87 -11.54
CA SER A 160 2.86 19.91 -10.13
C SER A 160 1.34 19.81 -10.04
N LEU A 161 0.85 18.68 -9.53
CA LEU A 161 -0.57 18.35 -9.51
C LEU A 161 -1.28 18.88 -8.27
N PHE A 162 -0.67 18.69 -7.09
CA PHE A 162 -1.30 19.04 -5.83
C PHE A 162 -0.29 19.42 -4.76
N ARG A 163 -0.59 20.51 -4.06
CA ARG A 163 0.16 20.99 -2.89
C ARG A 163 -0.78 21.67 -1.91
N GLU A 164 -0.53 21.49 -0.63
CA GLU A 164 -1.22 22.22 0.44
C GLU A 164 -0.21 22.61 1.53
N GLU A 165 -0.24 23.88 1.95
CA GLU A 165 0.71 24.39 2.94
C GLU A 165 0.56 23.68 4.30
N GLY A 166 1.69 23.38 4.95
CA GLY A 166 1.71 22.64 6.22
C GLY A 166 1.40 21.15 6.11
N LYS A 167 1.09 20.65 4.94
CA LYS A 167 0.77 19.24 4.68
C LYS A 167 1.91 18.52 3.97
N LEU A 168 1.88 17.20 4.05
CA LEU A 168 2.73 16.27 3.31
C LEU A 168 1.81 15.34 2.49
N PRO A 169 1.64 15.58 1.20
CA PRO A 169 0.80 14.78 0.35
C PRO A 169 1.55 13.52 -0.11
N LEU A 170 1.13 12.35 0.34
CA LEU A 170 1.74 11.05 0.02
C LEU A 170 0.90 10.35 -1.07
N PRO A 171 1.41 10.22 -2.31
CA PRO A 171 0.68 9.51 -3.35
C PRO A 171 0.55 8.03 -3.01
N GLY A 172 -0.66 7.47 -3.19
CA GLY A 172 -0.98 6.07 -2.92
C GLY A 172 -1.25 5.24 -4.17
N GLY A 173 -1.46 5.91 -5.31
CA GLY A 173 -1.77 5.25 -6.58
C GLY A 173 -2.69 6.09 -7.46
N TRP A 174 -3.00 5.57 -8.62
CA TRP A 174 -3.96 6.16 -9.55
C TRP A 174 -5.32 5.48 -9.47
N TRP A 175 -6.39 6.23 -9.74
CA TRP A 175 -7.67 5.62 -10.05
C TRP A 175 -7.59 4.84 -11.36
N VAL A 176 -8.40 3.78 -11.46
CA VAL A 176 -8.36 2.85 -12.62
C VAL A 176 -8.71 3.52 -13.95
N ASP A 177 -9.44 4.64 -13.92
CA ASP A 177 -9.77 5.45 -15.10
C ASP A 177 -8.62 6.38 -15.56
N GLY A 178 -7.52 6.43 -14.81
CA GLY A 178 -6.37 7.28 -15.08
C GLY A 178 -6.62 8.78 -14.84
N ASN A 179 -7.80 9.18 -14.35
CA ASN A 179 -8.19 10.58 -14.25
C ASN A 179 -7.85 11.21 -12.89
N SER A 180 -7.46 10.40 -11.91
CA SER A 180 -7.19 10.92 -10.56
C SER A 180 -6.11 10.15 -9.84
N VAL A 181 -5.41 10.84 -8.93
CA VAL A 181 -4.41 10.28 -8.03
C VAL A 181 -4.98 10.23 -6.61
N LEU A 182 -4.80 9.10 -5.95
CA LEU A 182 -5.12 8.88 -4.54
C LEU A 182 -3.98 9.43 -3.68
N VAL A 183 -4.31 10.24 -2.69
CA VAL A 183 -3.32 10.91 -1.83
C VAL A 183 -3.70 10.80 -0.36
N ALA A 184 -2.76 10.40 0.49
CA ALA A 184 -2.86 10.59 1.93
C ALA A 184 -2.19 11.92 2.30
N ASN A 185 -3.00 12.92 2.62
CA ASN A 185 -2.54 14.28 2.89
C ASN A 185 -2.33 14.50 4.39
N MET A 186 -1.09 14.37 4.85
CA MET A 186 -0.75 14.40 6.27
C MET A 186 -0.42 15.80 6.77
N ASP A 187 -1.11 16.26 7.79
CA ASP A 187 -0.74 17.45 8.54
C ASP A 187 0.58 17.24 9.28
N ARG A 188 1.56 18.11 9.05
CA ARG A 188 2.92 17.92 9.55
C ARG A 188 3.05 18.15 11.06
N GLN A 189 2.18 18.92 11.66
CA GLN A 189 2.17 19.23 13.11
C GLN A 189 1.37 18.18 13.88
N THR A 190 0.14 17.95 13.48
CA THR A 190 -0.79 17.06 14.20
C THR A 190 -0.66 15.61 13.80
N ARG A 191 0.01 15.30 12.66
CA ARG A 191 0.13 13.99 12.05
C ARG A 191 -1.20 13.38 11.59
N LYS A 192 -2.28 14.12 11.63
CA LYS A 192 -3.57 13.71 11.09
C LYS A 192 -3.52 13.67 9.56
N CYS A 193 -4.18 12.72 8.97
CA CYS A 193 -4.25 12.53 7.54
C CYS A 193 -5.67 12.65 7.02
N GLU A 194 -5.81 13.19 5.83
CA GLU A 194 -7.00 13.14 5.00
C GLU A 194 -6.73 12.21 3.82
N MET A 195 -7.70 11.43 3.40
CA MET A 195 -7.63 10.69 2.13
C MET A 195 -8.28 11.56 1.05
N LEU A 196 -7.53 11.80 -0.01
CA LEU A 196 -7.95 12.69 -1.10
C LEU A 196 -7.92 11.96 -2.44
N LYS A 197 -8.89 12.28 -3.29
CA LYS A 197 -8.88 12.02 -4.72
C LYS A 197 -8.53 13.34 -5.42
N ILE A 198 -7.42 13.36 -6.13
CA ILE A 198 -6.91 14.56 -6.83
C ILE A 198 -7.07 14.34 -8.32
N THR A 199 -7.88 15.19 -8.99
CA THR A 199 -8.08 15.12 -10.45
C THR A 199 -6.79 15.48 -11.19
N ALA A 200 -6.33 14.62 -12.10
CA ALA A 200 -5.03 14.74 -12.73
C ALA A 200 -4.88 15.95 -13.65
N ASP A 201 -5.97 16.41 -14.27
CA ASP A 201 -5.93 17.55 -15.18
C ASP A 201 -5.84 18.90 -14.49
N ILE A 202 -6.61 19.09 -13.43
CA ILE A 202 -6.82 20.41 -12.80
C ILE A 202 -6.41 20.47 -11.33
N GLY A 203 -5.95 19.36 -10.72
CA GLY A 203 -5.57 19.33 -9.32
C GLY A 203 -6.73 19.52 -8.33
N ALA A 204 -7.99 19.42 -8.79
CA ALA A 204 -9.14 19.53 -7.90
C ALA A 204 -9.14 18.38 -6.88
N LYS A 205 -9.42 18.72 -5.62
CA LYS A 205 -9.44 17.75 -4.52
C LYS A 205 -10.87 17.37 -4.13
N GLU A 206 -11.09 16.08 -3.92
CA GLU A 206 -12.27 15.51 -3.29
C GLU A 206 -11.83 14.72 -2.05
N THR A 207 -12.46 14.98 -0.90
CA THR A 207 -12.12 14.28 0.34
C THR A 207 -12.88 12.96 0.43
N ILE A 208 -12.15 11.87 0.64
CA ILE A 208 -12.70 10.55 0.91
C ILE A 208 -12.87 10.42 2.42
N THR A 209 -14.11 10.38 2.90
CA THR A 209 -14.41 10.35 4.34
C THR A 209 -14.72 8.95 4.83
N GLY A 210 -14.50 8.65 6.12
CA GLY A 210 -15.13 7.51 6.74
C GLY A 210 -14.39 6.67 7.74
N HIS A 211 -13.16 6.96 8.15
CA HIS A 211 -12.52 6.25 9.27
C HIS A 211 -12.36 7.16 10.49
N HIS A 212 -12.51 6.58 11.71
CA HIS A 212 -12.47 7.34 12.97
C HIS A 212 -11.07 7.78 13.39
N ASN A 213 -10.03 7.12 12.89
CA ASN A 213 -8.65 7.39 13.27
C ASN A 213 -7.95 8.11 12.13
N ASN A 214 -7.79 9.41 12.22
CA ASN A 214 -7.25 10.28 11.19
C ASN A 214 -5.74 10.08 10.90
N PHE A 215 -5.22 8.86 11.04
CA PHE A 215 -3.85 8.50 10.67
C PHE A 215 -3.90 7.39 9.61
N TYR A 216 -3.65 7.75 8.36
CA TYR A 216 -3.71 6.84 7.22
C TYR A 216 -2.38 6.79 6.49
N ARG A 217 -1.94 5.58 6.11
CA ARG A 217 -0.76 5.34 5.29
C ARG A 217 -1.01 4.23 4.28
N TYR A 218 -0.18 4.22 3.25
CA TYR A 218 -0.09 3.12 2.29
C TYR A 218 -1.46 2.75 1.69
N LEU A 219 -2.05 3.74 1.02
CA LEU A 219 -3.35 3.60 0.36
C LEU A 219 -3.21 2.70 -0.88
N ALA A 220 -4.15 1.77 -1.10
CA ALA A 220 -4.17 0.89 -2.26
C ALA A 220 -5.58 0.63 -2.74
N LEU A 221 -5.88 1.00 -4.00
CA LEU A 221 -7.16 0.68 -4.65
C LEU A 221 -7.17 -0.76 -5.15
N SER A 222 -8.36 -1.39 -5.10
CA SER A 222 -8.58 -2.66 -5.79
C SER A 222 -8.49 -2.48 -7.31
N PRO A 223 -8.18 -3.54 -8.08
CA PRO A 223 -8.05 -3.43 -9.54
C PRO A 223 -9.31 -2.94 -10.26
N ASP A 224 -10.49 -3.15 -9.67
CA ASP A 224 -11.77 -2.62 -10.19
C ASP A 224 -12.09 -1.20 -9.66
N GLY A 225 -11.22 -0.61 -8.86
CA GLY A 225 -11.37 0.72 -8.26
C GLY A 225 -12.46 0.84 -7.20
N SER A 226 -13.14 -0.25 -6.82
CA SER A 226 -14.31 -0.18 -5.92
C SER A 226 -13.98 -0.20 -4.44
N LEU A 227 -12.78 -0.66 -4.07
CA LEU A 227 -12.33 -0.81 -2.69
C LEU A 227 -11.02 -0.06 -2.45
N LEU A 228 -10.84 0.43 -1.24
CA LEU A 228 -9.64 1.11 -0.78
C LEU A 228 -9.11 0.42 0.49
N ILE A 229 -7.87 -0.07 0.42
CA ILE A 229 -7.12 -0.54 1.59
C ILE A 229 -6.23 0.60 2.10
N PHE A 230 -6.10 0.69 3.41
CA PHE A 230 -5.20 1.63 4.08
C PHE A 230 -4.70 1.05 5.39
N ALA A 231 -3.52 1.50 5.81
CA ALA A 231 -3.02 1.25 7.15
C ALA A 231 -3.47 2.38 8.09
N ALA A 232 -3.96 2.02 9.28
CA ALA A 232 -4.35 2.97 10.31
C ALA A 232 -3.77 2.55 11.67
N LEU A 233 -3.54 3.52 12.56
CA LEU A 233 -2.98 3.26 13.88
C LEU A 233 -4.03 2.62 14.79
N GLU A 234 -3.69 1.48 15.37
CA GLU A 234 -4.49 0.76 16.36
C GLU A 234 -3.66 0.61 17.64
N GLY A 235 -3.89 1.47 18.62
CA GLY A 235 -3.00 1.58 19.78
C GLY A 235 -1.58 2.01 19.35
N LYS A 236 -0.60 1.13 19.50
CA LYS A 236 0.80 1.37 19.09
C LYS A 236 1.19 0.66 17.78
N TYR A 237 0.29 -0.12 17.19
CA TYR A 237 0.54 -0.89 15.96
C TYR A 237 -0.28 -0.35 14.79
N LEU A 238 0.17 -0.61 13.57
CA LEU A 238 -0.61 -0.37 12.38
C LEU A 238 -1.46 -1.61 12.07
N GLY A 239 -2.73 -1.40 11.79
CA GLY A 239 -3.64 -2.40 11.25
C GLY A 239 -4.08 -2.04 9.84
N LEU A 240 -4.36 -3.05 9.02
CA LEU A 240 -4.94 -2.86 7.70
C LEU A 240 -6.46 -2.85 7.78
N TYR A 241 -7.04 -1.88 7.13
CA TYR A 241 -8.47 -1.67 6.99
C TYR A 241 -8.88 -1.60 5.53
N ILE A 242 -10.14 -1.89 5.26
CA ILE A 242 -10.71 -1.83 3.93
C ILE A 242 -12.07 -1.12 3.95
N MET A 243 -12.33 -0.27 2.96
CA MET A 243 -13.60 0.42 2.78
C MET A 243 -13.98 0.55 1.30
N LEU A 244 -15.17 1.07 1.00
CA LEU A 244 -15.51 1.50 -0.36
C LEU A 244 -14.60 2.66 -0.79
N SER A 245 -14.20 2.72 -2.04
CA SER A 245 -13.30 3.78 -2.54
C SER A 245 -13.92 5.18 -2.52
N GLY A 246 -15.25 5.28 -2.53
CA GLY A 246 -15.98 6.53 -2.33
C GLY A 246 -16.15 6.95 -0.86
N GLY A 247 -15.56 6.21 0.09
CA GLY A 247 -15.68 6.51 1.52
C GLY A 247 -16.74 5.69 2.25
N GLY A 248 -16.97 6.04 3.52
CA GLY A 248 -17.92 5.38 4.41
C GLY A 248 -17.23 4.58 5.52
N LYS A 249 -17.98 3.67 6.16
CA LYS A 249 -17.46 2.81 7.23
C LYS A 249 -16.45 1.80 6.66
N SER A 250 -15.42 1.48 7.44
CA SER A 250 -14.40 0.48 7.09
C SER A 250 -14.56 -0.81 7.88
N LEU A 251 -13.96 -1.88 7.37
CA LEU A 251 -13.81 -3.17 8.06
C LEU A 251 -12.33 -3.43 8.34
N PRO A 252 -11.98 -4.08 9.48
CA PRO A 252 -10.63 -4.59 9.68
C PRO A 252 -10.34 -5.68 8.65
N LEU A 253 -9.17 -5.57 8.00
CA LEU A 253 -8.66 -6.54 7.03
C LEU A 253 -7.60 -7.44 7.67
N ALA A 254 -6.58 -6.84 8.29
CA ALA A 254 -5.55 -7.50 9.06
C ALA A 254 -5.20 -6.63 10.28
N VAL A 255 -5.82 -6.93 11.42
CA VAL A 255 -5.65 -6.18 12.68
C VAL A 255 -5.38 -7.18 13.80
N THR A 256 -4.11 -7.35 14.18
CA THR A 256 -3.69 -8.39 15.12
C THR A 256 -3.47 -7.90 16.56
N GLY A 257 -3.46 -6.57 16.79
CA GLY A 257 -3.32 -5.97 18.11
C GLY A 257 -1.90 -6.04 18.73
N ASN A 258 -1.00 -6.86 18.18
CA ASN A 258 0.36 -7.06 18.67
C ASN A 258 1.44 -7.00 17.59
N SER A 259 1.09 -6.67 16.36
CA SER A 259 2.03 -6.56 15.25
C SER A 259 1.60 -5.48 14.26
N HIS A 260 2.58 -4.91 13.57
CA HIS A 260 2.34 -4.01 12.45
C HIS A 260 1.87 -4.80 11.23
N ASN A 261 0.87 -4.24 10.52
CA ASN A 261 0.39 -4.72 9.24
C ASN A 261 0.23 -3.49 8.34
N GLU A 262 0.99 -3.43 7.25
CA GLU A 262 1.07 -2.24 6.39
C GLU A 262 1.45 -2.57 4.95
N GLY A 263 1.51 -1.57 4.07
CA GLY A 263 2.04 -1.71 2.72
C GLY A 263 1.27 -2.72 1.85
N ALA A 264 -0.06 -2.76 1.98
CA ALA A 264 -0.88 -3.71 1.24
C ALA A 264 -0.91 -3.41 -0.27
N SER A 265 -0.95 -4.45 -1.07
CA SER A 265 -1.02 -4.40 -2.53
C SER A 265 -1.97 -5.50 -3.05
N TRP A 266 -2.89 -5.13 -3.93
CA TRP A 266 -3.78 -6.06 -4.61
C TRP A 266 -3.07 -6.79 -5.75
N SER A 267 -3.35 -8.08 -5.91
CA SER A 267 -3.03 -8.76 -7.17
C SER A 267 -3.89 -8.19 -8.30
N PRO A 268 -3.35 -8.04 -9.53
CA PRO A 268 -4.10 -7.51 -10.67
C PRO A 268 -5.40 -8.28 -10.98
N ASP A 269 -5.46 -9.58 -10.67
CA ASP A 269 -6.66 -10.41 -10.83
C ASP A 269 -7.71 -10.19 -9.72
N GLY A 270 -7.41 -9.35 -8.70
CA GLY A 270 -8.30 -9.03 -7.59
C GLY A 270 -8.58 -10.16 -6.60
N LYS A 271 -7.79 -11.25 -6.65
CA LYS A 271 -8.04 -12.45 -5.84
C LYS A 271 -7.15 -12.55 -4.60
N ARG A 272 -6.10 -11.76 -4.52
CA ARG A 272 -5.13 -11.82 -3.41
C ARG A 272 -4.65 -10.44 -3.02
N ILE A 273 -4.19 -10.33 -1.76
CA ILE A 273 -3.58 -9.14 -1.19
C ILE A 273 -2.25 -9.57 -0.59
N ALA A 274 -1.15 -8.93 -1.02
CA ALA A 274 0.13 -9.02 -0.35
C ALA A 274 0.29 -7.85 0.62
N PHE A 275 0.91 -8.07 1.76
CA PHE A 275 1.14 -7.03 2.75
C PHE A 275 2.36 -7.35 3.62
N THR A 276 2.89 -6.34 4.25
CA THR A 276 4.00 -6.45 5.21
C THR A 276 3.43 -6.66 6.62
N SER A 277 3.98 -7.62 7.38
CA SER A 277 3.57 -7.83 8.77
C SER A 277 4.74 -8.24 9.65
N THR A 278 4.71 -7.79 10.93
CA THR A 278 5.70 -8.19 11.95
C THR A 278 5.24 -9.38 12.80
N ARG A 279 4.16 -10.06 12.42
CA ARG A 279 3.58 -11.18 13.21
C ARG A 279 4.48 -12.42 13.29
N SER A 280 5.41 -12.58 12.37
CA SER A 280 6.47 -13.60 12.36
C SER A 280 7.65 -13.27 13.26
N GLY A 281 7.68 -12.09 13.90
CA GLY A 281 8.78 -11.56 14.70
C GLY A 281 9.68 -10.59 13.94
N ASN A 282 9.54 -10.48 12.63
CA ASN A 282 10.27 -9.60 11.73
C ASN A 282 9.29 -9.02 10.69
N PHE A 283 9.70 -7.98 9.96
CA PHE A 283 8.96 -7.52 8.80
C PHE A 283 9.10 -8.52 7.66
N ASP A 284 8.03 -9.26 7.38
CA ASP A 284 7.95 -10.26 6.32
C ASP A 284 6.76 -9.99 5.40
N ILE A 285 6.79 -10.56 4.20
CA ILE A 285 5.69 -10.51 3.26
C ILE A 285 4.71 -11.63 3.54
N TRP A 286 3.45 -11.25 3.69
CA TRP A 286 2.30 -12.13 3.86
C TRP A 286 1.36 -11.99 2.69
N VAL A 287 0.66 -13.06 2.35
CA VAL A 287 -0.35 -13.08 1.30
C VAL A 287 -1.64 -13.65 1.88
N MET A 288 -2.75 -12.95 1.65
CA MET A 288 -4.09 -13.45 1.94
C MET A 288 -4.91 -13.57 0.67
N ASP A 289 -5.84 -14.52 0.65
CA ASP A 289 -6.86 -14.56 -0.37
C ASP A 289 -7.84 -13.38 -0.17
N ALA A 290 -8.48 -12.97 -1.25
CA ALA A 290 -9.43 -11.86 -1.23
C ALA A 290 -10.61 -12.16 -2.16
N ASP A 291 -11.79 -11.72 -1.75
CA ASP A 291 -13.00 -11.75 -2.59
C ASP A 291 -13.61 -10.35 -2.63
N VAL A 292 -13.28 -9.60 -3.68
CA VAL A 292 -13.76 -8.21 -3.89
C VAL A 292 -15.29 -8.15 -3.82
N LYS A 293 -16.02 -9.13 -4.36
CA LYS A 293 -17.48 -9.14 -4.36
C LYS A 293 -18.02 -9.34 -2.94
N GLN A 294 -17.45 -10.28 -2.19
CA GLN A 294 -17.84 -10.55 -0.80
C GLN A 294 -17.56 -9.34 0.10
N ILE A 295 -16.36 -8.76 0.00
CA ILE A 295 -15.96 -7.58 0.77
C ILE A 295 -16.89 -6.41 0.47
N ARG A 296 -17.14 -6.13 -0.80
CA ARG A 296 -18.03 -5.04 -1.24
C ARG A 296 -19.45 -5.24 -0.73
N SER A 297 -19.96 -6.47 -0.74
CA SER A 297 -21.28 -6.78 -0.20
C SER A 297 -21.37 -6.51 1.31
N LYS A 298 -20.36 -6.95 2.09
CA LYS A 298 -20.27 -6.66 3.53
C LYS A 298 -20.23 -5.16 3.81
N LEU A 299 -19.40 -4.40 3.09
CA LEU A 299 -19.26 -2.95 3.23
C LEU A 299 -20.54 -2.19 2.87
N LYS A 300 -21.23 -2.60 1.79
CA LYS A 300 -22.52 -2.00 1.43
C LYS A 300 -23.56 -2.19 2.54
N LYS A 301 -23.69 -3.40 3.09
CA LYS A 301 -24.59 -3.67 4.22
C LYS A 301 -24.23 -2.81 5.45
N LEU A 302 -22.93 -2.71 5.78
CA LEU A 302 -22.44 -1.91 6.90
C LEU A 302 -22.76 -0.40 6.72
N ASN A 303 -22.71 0.11 5.52
CA ASN A 303 -22.98 1.52 5.23
C ASN A 303 -24.48 1.83 5.10
N CYS A 304 -25.34 0.83 4.85
CA CYS A 304 -26.78 0.96 4.84
C CYS A 304 -27.42 0.83 6.23
N SER A 305 -26.75 0.20 7.19
CA SER A 305 -27.22 0.12 8.59
C SER A 305 -26.93 1.45 9.31
N LYS A 306 -28.06 2.14 9.64
CA LYS A 306 -28.07 3.39 10.41
C LYS A 306 -27.63 3.16 11.85
#